data_c5df9404b9bf7e2603eecd71bac782ed
#
_entry.id   c5df9404b9bf7e2603eecd71bac782ed
#
_cell.length_a   1.000
_cell.length_b   1.000
_cell.length_c   1.000
_cell.angle_alpha   90.00
_cell.angle_beta   90.00
_cell.angle_gamma   90.00
#
_symmetry.space_group_name_H-M   'P 1'
#
loop_
_entity.id
_entity.type
_entity.pdbx_description
1 polymer ?
#
loop_
_entity_poly.entity_id
_entity_poly.type
_entity_poly.pdbx_seq_one_letter_code
_entity_poly.pdbx_strand_id
1 'polypeptide(L)'
;MKLHKKIAAVMLCAALLFATACGTAPAQEQSATPDSSTPTIRFLLRGTASGMDRVLDALYAQMDDDHRWQLDFTFVDSGDYAQQLARSLTAHDNYDFVFDAPWQSLAMQTEQKNYKNLKNYFNNPEYPALQAAFSEEYLAANTISGGLYAIPFTNTYYDVPGIFYRKDLLQTLGLPFDEITNRAEMEQYWAAVRKKGEMKPISLGSRGFYQYNLPEITLRQNGIWVSQGWSFWDYPSQILLSSDGKQVLDVVFPGDSNEHFAALPERYQTNFLDVYLQQNAADSQWLSPDDLLQENGARVFLLGQSASYEASLASGTGQVQQQLRTIVPEGEVAFWAYDDAFLPQNRAQGSIPTTYAAWNDLCVPSYSTNTIEAMRFLDWLYSDWSRIDLFNYGVEGTDWQVVGDEEYTLLQPMGESFRFPSYELAWNPQHHRIDTALPDAEKALLEFTFDQSSYAASPLAGFTLNTTPIAIEIAGLNSLYAEYYTAFGHGAYGAQTQEKIDELHTRSEAIGLETVRAEIIRQIQTHLDKNSAE
;
A
#
# COMPACT_ATOMS: atom_id res chain seq x y z
N MET A 1 -57.43 -18.76 10.64
CA MET A 1 -58.27 -19.62 9.79
C MET A 1 -57.38 -20.06 8.63
N LYS A 2 -56.86 -21.25 8.74
CA LYS A 2 -56.92 -22.41 7.84
C LYS A 2 -56.46 -22.04 6.39
N LEU A 3 -55.42 -22.59 5.81
CA LEU A 3 -55.26 -24.01 5.42
C LEU A 3 -53.80 -24.19 4.95
N HIS A 4 -52.92 -24.89 5.53
CA HIS A 4 -52.59 -26.32 5.39
C HIS A 4 -52.35 -26.84 3.96
N LYS A 5 -51.05 -27.18 3.75
CA LYS A 5 -50.56 -28.54 3.40
C LYS A 5 -50.56 -28.96 1.94
N LYS A 6 -49.42 -29.40 1.53
CA LYS A 6 -49.02 -30.75 1.01
C LYS A 6 -48.26 -30.57 -0.31
N ILE A 7 -47.22 -31.27 -0.73
CA ILE A 7 -46.69 -32.64 -0.51
C ILE A 7 -45.40 -32.66 -1.34
N ALA A 8 -44.24 -33.00 -0.90
CA ALA A 8 -43.56 -34.29 -0.86
C ALA A 8 -43.27 -34.96 -2.23
N ALA A 9 -41.98 -35.10 -2.45
CA ALA A 9 -41.22 -36.21 -3.03
C ALA A 9 -41.77 -36.96 -4.25
N VAL A 10 -40.97 -37.00 -5.33
CA VAL A 10 -40.75 -38.23 -6.12
C VAL A 10 -39.27 -38.29 -6.53
N MET A 11 -38.58 -39.25 -5.94
CA MET A 11 -37.43 -39.92 -6.56
C MET A 11 -37.99 -40.86 -7.64
N LEU A 12 -37.35 -41.01 -8.77
CA LEU A 12 -36.90 -42.33 -9.25
C LEU A 12 -36.15 -42.27 -10.58
N CYS A 13 -35.11 -43.02 -10.63
CA CYS A 13 -34.25 -43.51 -11.71
C CYS A 13 -34.89 -43.69 -13.08
N ALA A 14 -34.15 -43.30 -14.12
CA ALA A 14 -34.10 -44.08 -15.35
C ALA A 14 -32.67 -44.05 -15.92
N ALA A 15 -31.96 -45.12 -15.78
CA ALA A 15 -30.75 -45.47 -16.54
C ALA A 15 -31.15 -46.12 -17.87
N LEU A 16 -30.23 -46.02 -18.82
CA LEU A 16 -29.98 -46.95 -19.95
C LEU A 16 -30.23 -46.43 -21.37
N LEU A 17 -29.09 -46.40 -22.04
CA LEU A 17 -28.79 -46.77 -23.42
C LEU A 17 -29.21 -45.84 -24.56
N PHE A 18 -28.20 -45.27 -25.23
CA PHE A 18 -27.97 -45.65 -26.65
C PHE A 18 -26.52 -45.36 -27.07
N ALA A 19 -26.02 -46.25 -27.82
CA ALA A 19 -24.64 -46.40 -28.27
C ALA A 19 -24.35 -45.61 -29.55
N THR A 20 -23.07 -45.28 -29.69
CA THR A 20 -22.25 -45.18 -30.94
C THR A 20 -22.69 -44.21 -32.04
N ALA A 21 -21.94 -43.10 -32.11
CA ALA A 21 -21.53 -42.54 -33.40
C ALA A 21 -20.05 -42.10 -33.26
N CYS A 22 -19.16 -42.77 -33.95
CA CYS A 22 -17.76 -42.37 -34.15
C CYS A 22 -17.72 -41.07 -34.95
N GLY A 23 -17.26 -40.00 -34.28
CA GLY A 23 -16.79 -38.80 -34.91
C GLY A 23 -15.41 -38.50 -34.32
N THR A 24 -14.38 -38.54 -35.13
CA THR A 24 -13.01 -38.18 -34.79
C THR A 24 -12.99 -36.69 -34.40
N ALA A 25 -12.92 -36.41 -33.10
CA ALA A 25 -12.55 -35.11 -32.58
C ALA A 25 -11.02 -34.91 -32.76
N PRO A 26 -10.56 -33.68 -33.06
CA PRO A 26 -9.13 -33.40 -33.09
C PRO A 26 -8.54 -33.62 -31.71
N ALA A 27 -7.34 -34.19 -31.67
CA ALA A 27 -6.60 -34.41 -30.44
C ALA A 27 -6.44 -33.08 -29.69
N GLN A 28 -7.04 -33.00 -28.52
CA GLN A 28 -6.60 -32.03 -27.51
C GLN A 28 -5.16 -32.42 -27.14
N GLU A 29 -4.25 -31.48 -27.31
CA GLU A 29 -2.93 -31.57 -26.71
C GLU A 29 -3.15 -31.79 -25.20
N GLN A 30 -2.74 -32.96 -24.75
CA GLN A 30 -2.67 -33.28 -23.34
C GLN A 30 -1.66 -32.30 -22.71
N SER A 31 -2.14 -31.36 -21.91
CA SER A 31 -1.27 -30.73 -20.96
C SER A 31 -0.57 -31.83 -20.17
N ALA A 32 0.75 -31.80 -20.15
CA ALA A 32 1.58 -32.76 -19.45
C ALA A 32 1.09 -32.89 -18.00
N THR A 33 0.73 -34.12 -17.61
CA THR A 33 0.48 -34.45 -16.20
C THR A 33 1.73 -34.05 -15.40
N PRO A 34 1.63 -33.29 -14.33
CA PRO A 34 2.79 -32.90 -13.52
C PRO A 34 3.55 -34.17 -13.09
N ASP A 35 4.85 -34.17 -13.31
CA ASP A 35 5.73 -35.20 -12.75
C ASP A 35 5.61 -35.10 -11.21
N SER A 36 5.23 -36.19 -10.56
CA SER A 36 5.01 -36.24 -9.11
C SER A 36 6.28 -35.97 -8.27
N SER A 37 7.41 -35.72 -8.91
CA SER A 37 8.70 -35.38 -8.31
C SER A 37 8.98 -33.87 -8.24
N THR A 38 8.25 -33.03 -8.99
CA THR A 38 8.48 -31.57 -9.04
C THR A 38 7.85 -30.90 -7.82
N PRO A 39 8.63 -30.19 -6.97
CA PRO A 39 8.06 -29.46 -5.83
C PRO A 39 7.07 -28.41 -6.27
N THR A 40 5.92 -28.31 -5.59
CA THR A 40 4.94 -27.26 -5.81
C THR A 40 5.04 -26.21 -4.71
N ILE A 41 5.17 -24.95 -5.07
CA ILE A 41 5.17 -23.80 -4.15
C ILE A 41 3.81 -23.13 -4.24
N ARG A 42 3.15 -22.98 -3.10
CA ARG A 42 1.77 -22.48 -2.99
C ARG A 42 1.74 -21.10 -2.35
N PHE A 43 1.05 -20.20 -3.02
CA PHE A 43 0.92 -18.80 -2.63
C PHE A 43 -0.54 -18.47 -2.28
N LEU A 44 -0.72 -17.70 -1.20
CA LEU A 44 -1.97 -17.01 -0.89
C LEU A 44 -1.71 -15.51 -0.98
N LEU A 45 -2.23 -14.88 -2.04
CA LEU A 45 -2.00 -13.46 -2.35
C LEU A 45 -3.31 -12.67 -2.34
N ARG A 46 -3.19 -11.36 -2.09
CA ARG A 46 -4.29 -10.42 -2.04
C ARG A 46 -4.53 -9.78 -3.41
N GLY A 47 -5.76 -9.70 -3.86
CA GLY A 47 -6.12 -9.06 -5.12
C GLY A 47 -6.50 -10.04 -6.21
N THR A 48 -6.22 -9.67 -7.45
CA THR A 48 -6.58 -10.46 -8.64
C THR A 48 -5.42 -10.52 -9.62
N ALA A 49 -5.39 -11.54 -10.45
CA ALA A 49 -4.42 -11.68 -11.53
C ALA A 49 -5.10 -12.03 -12.85
N SER A 50 -4.45 -11.70 -13.97
CA SER A 50 -4.84 -12.08 -15.31
C SER A 50 -3.60 -12.25 -16.20
N GLY A 51 -3.69 -13.09 -17.23
CA GLY A 51 -2.57 -13.36 -18.14
C GLY A 51 -1.44 -14.20 -17.53
N MET A 52 -1.69 -14.84 -16.38
CA MET A 52 -0.67 -15.60 -15.65
C MET A 52 -0.17 -16.82 -16.41
N ASP A 53 -1.02 -17.48 -17.22
CA ASP A 53 -0.62 -18.70 -17.95
C ASP A 53 0.64 -18.43 -18.79
N ARG A 54 0.65 -17.37 -19.62
CA ARG A 54 1.82 -17.04 -20.45
C ARG A 54 3.03 -16.56 -19.66
N VAL A 55 2.81 -15.88 -18.52
CA VAL A 55 3.89 -15.48 -17.61
C VAL A 55 4.54 -16.71 -16.98
N LEU A 56 3.75 -17.65 -16.51
CA LEU A 56 4.24 -18.92 -15.98
C LEU A 56 4.94 -19.76 -17.05
N ASP A 57 4.40 -19.82 -18.27
CA ASP A 57 5.06 -20.50 -19.39
C ASP A 57 6.44 -19.88 -19.68
N ALA A 58 6.53 -18.55 -19.71
CA ALA A 58 7.81 -17.84 -19.91
C ALA A 58 8.78 -18.04 -18.74
N LEU A 59 8.29 -18.11 -17.51
CA LEU A 59 9.09 -18.38 -16.32
C LEU A 59 9.59 -19.83 -16.31
N TYR A 60 8.72 -20.80 -16.60
CA TYR A 60 9.07 -22.23 -16.66
C TYR A 60 10.07 -22.53 -17.78
N ALA A 61 10.02 -21.78 -18.90
CA ALA A 61 11.00 -21.90 -19.97
C ALA A 61 12.42 -21.47 -19.55
N GLN A 62 12.58 -20.71 -18.46
CA GLN A 62 13.87 -20.33 -17.90
C GLN A 62 14.39 -21.31 -16.85
N MET A 63 13.58 -22.28 -16.41
CA MET A 63 13.97 -23.27 -15.43
C MET A 63 14.85 -24.36 -16.05
N ASP A 64 15.82 -24.83 -15.29
CA ASP A 64 16.69 -25.96 -15.62
C ASP A 64 16.41 -27.17 -14.70
N ASP A 65 17.27 -28.20 -14.75
CA ASP A 65 17.06 -29.42 -13.96
C ASP A 65 17.27 -29.21 -12.45
N ASP A 66 18.08 -28.21 -12.05
CA ASP A 66 18.34 -27.87 -10.64
C ASP A 66 17.32 -26.87 -10.08
N HIS A 67 16.60 -26.16 -10.95
CA HIS A 67 15.66 -25.11 -10.63
C HIS A 67 14.29 -25.41 -11.28
N ARG A 68 13.61 -26.41 -10.75
CA ARG A 68 12.33 -26.86 -11.31
C ARG A 68 11.27 -26.91 -10.22
N TRP A 69 10.29 -25.99 -10.34
CA TRP A 69 9.14 -25.90 -9.43
C TRP A 69 7.85 -25.77 -10.22
N GLN A 70 6.76 -26.12 -9.57
CA GLN A 70 5.42 -25.76 -9.99
C GLN A 70 4.91 -24.66 -9.05
N LEU A 71 4.29 -23.61 -9.60
CA LEU A 71 3.75 -22.50 -8.82
C LEU A 71 2.22 -22.57 -8.83
N ASP A 72 1.63 -22.47 -7.65
CA ASP A 72 0.18 -22.52 -7.45
C ASP A 72 -0.24 -21.25 -6.70
N PHE A 73 -0.97 -20.35 -7.38
CA PHE A 73 -1.38 -19.07 -6.86
C PHE A 73 -2.88 -19.06 -6.51
N THR A 74 -3.20 -18.76 -5.28
CA THR A 74 -4.55 -18.46 -4.81
C THR A 74 -4.66 -16.96 -4.59
N PHE A 75 -5.57 -16.29 -5.31
CA PHE A 75 -5.86 -14.86 -5.15
C PHE A 75 -7.18 -14.68 -4.43
N VAL A 76 -7.20 -13.74 -3.47
CA VAL A 76 -8.39 -13.40 -2.68
C VAL A 76 -8.63 -11.89 -2.77
N ASP A 77 -9.86 -11.50 -3.03
CA ASP A 77 -10.23 -10.09 -3.10
C ASP A 77 -9.82 -9.32 -1.84
N SER A 78 -9.38 -8.07 -2.04
CA SER A 78 -8.81 -7.24 -0.98
C SER A 78 -9.70 -7.10 0.26
N GLY A 79 -11.03 -7.07 0.08
CA GLY A 79 -11.98 -6.98 1.18
C GLY A 79 -12.11 -8.24 2.05
N ASP A 80 -11.80 -9.41 1.46
CA ASP A 80 -11.96 -10.71 2.13
C ASP A 80 -10.63 -11.30 2.60
N TYR A 81 -9.51 -10.73 2.14
CA TYR A 81 -8.18 -11.30 2.32
C TYR A 81 -7.79 -11.50 3.78
N ALA A 82 -7.95 -10.48 4.62
CA ALA A 82 -7.57 -10.56 6.03
C ALA A 82 -8.29 -11.71 6.77
N GLN A 83 -9.57 -11.90 6.48
CA GLN A 83 -10.34 -13.00 7.05
C GLN A 83 -9.89 -14.36 6.51
N GLN A 84 -9.57 -14.44 5.20
CA GLN A 84 -9.06 -15.68 4.60
C GLN A 84 -7.69 -16.04 5.17
N LEU A 85 -6.77 -15.07 5.29
CA LEU A 85 -5.45 -15.28 5.89
C LEU A 85 -5.57 -15.85 7.31
N ALA A 86 -6.38 -15.21 8.17
CA ALA A 86 -6.59 -15.68 9.55
C ALA A 86 -7.16 -17.11 9.62
N ARG A 87 -8.09 -17.44 8.72
CA ARG A 87 -8.64 -18.80 8.61
C ARG A 87 -7.58 -19.81 8.17
N SER A 88 -6.82 -19.49 7.13
CA SER A 88 -5.80 -20.37 6.56
C SER A 88 -4.67 -20.65 7.56
N LEU A 89 -4.20 -19.62 8.28
CA LEU A 89 -3.20 -19.79 9.33
C LEU A 89 -3.71 -20.69 10.47
N THR A 90 -4.97 -20.51 10.89
CA THR A 90 -5.60 -21.32 11.94
C THR A 90 -5.84 -22.76 11.50
N ALA A 91 -6.26 -22.96 10.26
CA ALA A 91 -6.53 -24.29 9.70
C ALA A 91 -5.27 -25.04 9.28
N HIS A 92 -4.11 -24.37 9.24
CA HIS A 92 -2.86 -24.87 8.67
C HIS A 92 -3.03 -25.32 7.21
N ASP A 93 -3.71 -24.45 6.41
CA ASP A 93 -3.86 -24.70 4.99
C ASP A 93 -2.48 -24.79 4.32
N ASN A 94 -2.36 -25.63 3.28
CA ASN A 94 -1.07 -25.97 2.69
C ASN A 94 -0.54 -24.84 1.77
N TYR A 95 -0.22 -23.69 2.36
CA TYR A 95 0.50 -22.59 1.70
C TYR A 95 1.96 -22.55 2.15
N ASP A 96 2.84 -22.18 1.23
CA ASP A 96 4.27 -21.99 1.48
C ASP A 96 4.60 -20.51 1.66
N PHE A 97 3.89 -19.66 0.92
CA PHE A 97 3.94 -18.21 1.05
C PHE A 97 2.54 -17.62 1.23
N VAL A 98 2.44 -16.64 2.10
CA VAL A 98 1.23 -15.83 2.28
C VAL A 98 1.60 -14.35 2.35
N PHE A 99 0.81 -13.49 1.73
CA PHE A 99 0.96 -12.05 1.88
C PHE A 99 0.53 -11.62 3.29
N ASP A 100 1.30 -10.75 3.92
CA ASP A 100 0.87 -9.98 5.09
C ASP A 100 1.57 -8.60 5.05
N ALA A 101 1.30 -7.73 6.00
CA ALA A 101 1.87 -6.40 6.00
C ALA A 101 1.84 -5.78 7.41
N PRO A 102 2.72 -4.80 7.71
CA PRO A 102 2.66 -4.05 8.96
C PRO A 102 1.30 -3.38 9.19
N TRP A 103 0.68 -2.92 8.11
CA TRP A 103 -0.66 -2.30 8.13
C TRP A 103 -1.81 -3.32 8.18
N GLN A 104 -1.55 -4.62 8.18
CA GLN A 104 -2.57 -5.67 8.22
C GLN A 104 -2.48 -6.48 9.52
N SER A 105 -1.71 -7.55 9.58
CA SER A 105 -1.66 -8.41 10.76
C SER A 105 -0.27 -8.94 11.11
N LEU A 106 0.78 -8.54 10.39
CA LEU A 106 2.13 -9.10 10.48
C LEU A 106 2.65 -9.18 11.91
N ALA A 107 2.58 -8.10 12.68
CA ALA A 107 3.06 -8.08 14.05
C ALA A 107 2.29 -9.07 14.95
N MET A 108 0.95 -9.05 14.87
CA MET A 108 0.08 -9.95 15.63
C MET A 108 0.32 -11.42 15.28
N GLN A 109 0.41 -11.76 13.99
CA GLN A 109 0.64 -13.12 13.53
C GLN A 109 2.04 -13.62 13.94
N THR A 110 3.03 -12.73 13.94
CA THR A 110 4.38 -13.02 14.42
C THR A 110 4.40 -13.34 15.91
N GLU A 111 3.71 -12.54 16.73
CA GLU A 111 3.58 -12.80 18.19
C GLU A 111 2.87 -14.14 18.48
N GLN A 112 1.89 -14.49 17.67
CA GLN A 112 1.17 -15.77 17.71
C GLN A 112 2.00 -16.96 17.18
N LYS A 113 3.23 -16.69 16.68
CA LYS A 113 4.15 -17.69 16.11
C LYS A 113 3.61 -18.38 14.85
N ASN A 114 2.79 -17.68 14.09
CA ASN A 114 2.23 -18.18 12.85
C ASN A 114 3.23 -18.11 11.68
N TYR A 115 4.33 -17.37 11.81
CA TYR A 115 5.37 -17.24 10.77
C TYR A 115 6.73 -17.80 11.21
N LYS A 116 7.51 -18.25 10.24
CA LYS A 116 8.89 -18.69 10.42
C LYS A 116 9.85 -17.51 10.48
N ASN A 117 10.87 -17.63 11.30
CA ASN A 117 12.00 -16.72 11.29
C ASN A 117 12.92 -17.06 10.09
N LEU A 118 13.03 -16.12 9.17
CA LEU A 118 13.75 -16.28 7.90
C LEU A 118 15.18 -15.72 7.92
N LYS A 119 15.63 -15.15 9.05
CA LYS A 119 16.93 -14.47 9.19
C LYS A 119 18.11 -15.30 8.65
N ASN A 120 18.08 -16.62 8.88
CA ASN A 120 19.15 -17.50 8.45
C ASN A 120 19.25 -17.69 6.92
N TYR A 121 18.21 -17.41 6.16
CA TYR A 121 18.24 -17.49 4.70
C TYR A 121 18.93 -16.26 4.09
N PHE A 122 18.72 -15.08 4.65
CA PHE A 122 19.31 -13.83 4.17
C PHE A 122 20.80 -13.66 4.53
N ASN A 123 21.31 -14.44 5.47
CA ASN A 123 22.72 -14.46 5.87
C ASN A 123 23.44 -15.77 5.48
N ASN A 124 22.86 -16.53 4.56
CA ASN A 124 23.40 -17.84 4.15
C ASN A 124 23.97 -17.76 2.71
N PRO A 125 25.25 -18.09 2.50
CA PRO A 125 25.86 -18.12 1.17
C PRO A 125 25.19 -19.03 0.14
N GLU A 126 24.30 -19.93 0.59
CA GLU A 126 23.49 -20.78 -0.28
C GLU A 126 22.35 -20.01 -0.99
N TYR A 127 22.08 -18.77 -0.52
CA TYR A 127 21.05 -17.87 -1.07
C TYR A 127 21.67 -16.51 -1.47
N PRO A 128 22.60 -16.52 -2.45
CA PRO A 128 23.38 -15.31 -2.78
C PRO A 128 22.54 -14.18 -3.38
N ALA A 129 21.48 -14.51 -4.12
CA ALA A 129 20.62 -13.50 -4.72
C ALA A 129 19.74 -12.80 -3.69
N LEU A 130 19.24 -13.51 -2.69
CA LEU A 130 18.52 -12.90 -1.57
C LEU A 130 19.43 -11.99 -0.75
N GLN A 131 20.69 -12.38 -0.51
CA GLN A 131 21.66 -11.51 0.16
C GLN A 131 21.94 -10.22 -0.64
N ALA A 132 22.01 -10.33 -1.97
CA ALA A 132 22.28 -9.18 -2.83
C ALA A 132 21.05 -8.28 -3.01
N ALA A 133 19.84 -8.84 -2.97
CA ALA A 133 18.60 -8.12 -3.24
C ALA A 133 18.14 -7.24 -2.07
N PHE A 134 18.59 -7.50 -0.85
CA PHE A 134 18.15 -6.77 0.35
C PHE A 134 19.35 -6.31 1.17
N SER A 135 19.51 -4.99 1.37
CA SER A 135 20.58 -4.45 2.20
C SER A 135 20.43 -4.87 3.66
N GLU A 136 21.57 -4.99 4.36
CA GLU A 136 21.59 -5.35 5.79
C GLU A 136 20.77 -4.34 6.62
N GLU A 137 20.90 -3.05 6.32
CA GLU A 137 20.18 -1.98 6.97
C GLU A 137 18.65 -2.12 6.77
N TYR A 138 18.21 -2.44 5.54
CA TYR A 138 16.80 -2.63 5.22
C TYR A 138 16.23 -3.86 5.95
N LEU A 139 16.96 -4.98 5.95
CA LEU A 139 16.54 -6.17 6.69
C LEU A 139 16.48 -5.93 8.21
N ALA A 140 17.45 -5.18 8.75
CA ALA A 140 17.47 -4.84 10.17
C ALA A 140 16.26 -3.99 10.58
N ALA A 141 15.86 -3.04 9.72
CA ALA A 141 14.69 -2.19 9.94
C ALA A 141 13.36 -2.96 9.91
N ASN A 142 13.33 -4.15 9.31
CA ASN A 142 12.12 -4.99 9.19
C ASN A 142 12.14 -6.22 10.12
N THR A 143 12.93 -6.17 11.20
CA THR A 143 12.93 -7.22 12.23
C THR A 143 11.86 -6.97 13.29
N ILE A 144 11.21 -8.03 13.73
CA ILE A 144 10.24 -8.02 14.84
C ILE A 144 10.82 -8.85 15.97
N SER A 145 11.00 -8.27 17.16
CA SER A 145 11.57 -8.97 18.33
C SER A 145 12.91 -9.67 18.02
N GLY A 146 13.73 -9.08 17.14
CA GLY A 146 15.06 -9.59 16.76
C GLY A 146 15.06 -10.71 15.71
N GLY A 147 13.90 -11.08 15.17
CA GLY A 147 13.74 -12.05 14.09
C GLY A 147 13.20 -11.39 12.81
N LEU A 148 13.54 -11.96 11.65
CA LEU A 148 12.98 -11.59 10.36
C LEU A 148 11.87 -12.59 10.01
N TYR A 149 10.61 -12.19 10.12
CA TYR A 149 9.45 -13.08 9.94
C TYR A 149 8.74 -12.91 8.60
N ALA A 150 9.27 -12.01 7.77
CA ALA A 150 8.75 -11.74 6.44
C ALA A 150 9.90 -11.41 5.49
N ILE A 151 9.66 -11.56 4.19
CA ILE A 151 10.48 -11.00 3.12
C ILE A 151 9.90 -9.61 2.85
N PRO A 152 10.64 -8.52 3.15
CA PRO A 152 10.12 -7.17 3.02
C PRO A 152 10.18 -6.71 1.57
N PHE A 153 9.02 -6.46 0.96
CA PHE A 153 8.93 -5.92 -0.39
C PHE A 153 8.56 -4.45 -0.36
N THR A 154 9.37 -3.63 -1.02
CA THR A 154 9.08 -2.21 -1.18
C THR A 154 9.72 -1.73 -2.48
N ASN A 155 8.94 -1.15 -3.36
CA ASN A 155 9.44 -0.59 -4.61
C ASN A 155 10.19 0.73 -4.35
N THR A 156 9.61 1.57 -3.50
CA THR A 156 10.24 2.78 -2.96
C THR A 156 9.99 2.82 -1.46
N TYR A 157 10.87 3.49 -0.70
CA TYR A 157 10.65 3.69 0.74
C TYR A 157 9.54 4.72 1.03
N TYR A 158 9.09 5.44 0.01
CA TYR A 158 8.01 6.40 0.13
C TYR A 158 7.35 6.66 -1.23
N ASP A 159 6.04 6.50 -1.30
CA ASP A 159 5.26 6.91 -2.46
C ASP A 159 5.11 8.43 -2.52
N VAL A 160 5.11 8.99 -3.72
CA VAL A 160 4.87 10.42 -3.93
C VAL A 160 3.37 10.71 -3.92
N PRO A 161 2.83 11.33 -2.85
CA PRO A 161 1.42 11.69 -2.83
C PRO A 161 1.17 12.94 -3.68
N GLY A 162 0.01 13.01 -4.30
CA GLY A 162 -0.34 14.15 -5.14
C GLY A 162 -1.76 14.11 -5.65
N ILE A 163 -2.04 15.00 -6.57
CA ILE A 163 -3.34 15.12 -7.21
C ILE A 163 -3.18 15.01 -8.72
N PHE A 164 -3.82 13.99 -9.31
CA PHE A 164 -4.05 13.97 -10.74
C PHE A 164 -5.19 14.93 -11.10
N TYR A 165 -4.99 15.74 -12.12
CA TYR A 165 -5.98 16.71 -12.57
C TYR A 165 -6.08 16.77 -14.09
N ARG A 166 -7.22 17.22 -14.57
CA ARG A 166 -7.54 17.45 -15.98
C ARG A 166 -6.86 18.73 -16.46
N LYS A 167 -5.66 18.58 -17.05
CA LYS A 167 -4.86 19.70 -17.58
C LYS A 167 -5.58 20.44 -18.72
N ASP A 168 -6.30 19.71 -19.58
CA ASP A 168 -7.08 20.27 -20.68
C ASP A 168 -8.15 21.29 -20.22
N LEU A 169 -8.56 21.25 -18.96
CA LEU A 169 -9.54 22.20 -18.43
C LEU A 169 -8.92 23.55 -18.06
N LEU A 170 -7.60 23.68 -17.85
CA LEU A 170 -6.98 24.93 -17.44
C LEU A 170 -7.29 26.07 -18.41
N GLN A 171 -7.09 25.84 -19.70
CA GLN A 171 -7.37 26.84 -20.76
C GLN A 171 -8.87 27.06 -20.92
N THR A 172 -9.69 26.01 -20.95
CA THR A 172 -11.14 26.11 -21.12
C THR A 172 -11.83 26.85 -19.97
N LEU A 173 -11.24 26.82 -18.78
CA LEU A 173 -11.71 27.56 -17.59
C LEU A 173 -11.16 28.98 -17.53
N GLY A 174 -10.23 29.37 -18.44
CA GLY A 174 -9.63 30.70 -18.50
C GLY A 174 -8.69 30.99 -17.33
N LEU A 175 -8.01 29.97 -16.81
CA LEU A 175 -7.05 30.12 -15.73
C LEU A 175 -5.73 30.73 -16.25
N PRO A 176 -5.02 31.54 -15.43
CA PRO A 176 -3.83 32.27 -15.85
C PRO A 176 -2.53 31.45 -15.80
N PHE A 177 -2.61 30.14 -15.64
CA PHE A 177 -1.48 29.21 -15.55
C PHE A 177 -1.74 27.97 -16.41
N ASP A 178 -0.64 27.39 -16.93
CA ASP A 178 -0.66 26.21 -17.80
C ASP A 178 -0.43 24.90 -17.05
N GLU A 179 -0.07 25.00 -15.77
CA GLU A 179 0.21 23.89 -14.87
C GLU A 179 -0.11 24.31 -13.44
N ILE A 180 -0.51 23.34 -12.60
CA ILE A 180 -0.74 23.56 -11.16
C ILE A 180 0.53 23.19 -10.41
N THR A 181 1.10 24.16 -9.69
CA THR A 181 2.36 24.02 -8.97
C THR A 181 2.25 24.24 -7.47
N ASN A 182 1.10 24.72 -7.00
CA ASN A 182 0.85 25.00 -5.59
C ASN A 182 -0.64 24.92 -5.23
N ARG A 183 -0.89 24.88 -3.93
CA ARG A 183 -2.24 24.76 -3.36
C ARG A 183 -3.20 25.89 -3.82
N ALA A 184 -2.72 27.12 -3.87
CA ALA A 184 -3.57 28.26 -4.24
C ALA A 184 -4.05 28.17 -5.70
N GLU A 185 -3.23 27.66 -6.60
CA GLU A 185 -3.61 27.39 -8.00
C GLU A 185 -4.60 26.22 -8.07
N MET A 186 -4.41 25.15 -7.29
CA MET A 186 -5.35 24.04 -7.22
C MET A 186 -6.72 24.51 -6.71
N GLU A 187 -6.78 25.33 -5.68
CA GLU A 187 -8.03 25.89 -5.17
C GLU A 187 -8.71 26.83 -6.18
N GLN A 188 -7.95 27.63 -6.93
CA GLN A 188 -8.49 28.43 -8.04
C GLN A 188 -9.09 27.54 -9.15
N TYR A 189 -8.41 26.43 -9.46
CA TYR A 189 -8.89 25.45 -10.41
C TYR A 189 -10.21 24.82 -9.94
N TRP A 190 -10.29 24.36 -8.71
CA TRP A 190 -11.52 23.79 -8.13
C TRP A 190 -12.67 24.82 -8.11
N ALA A 191 -12.36 26.07 -7.76
CA ALA A 191 -13.36 27.15 -7.78
C ALA A 191 -13.92 27.40 -9.19
N ALA A 192 -13.04 27.38 -10.21
CA ALA A 192 -13.45 27.55 -11.60
C ALA A 192 -14.29 26.37 -12.09
N VAL A 193 -13.90 25.14 -11.78
CA VAL A 193 -14.67 23.92 -12.09
C VAL A 193 -16.07 23.98 -11.46
N ARG A 194 -16.14 24.32 -10.16
CA ARG A 194 -17.41 24.45 -9.44
C ARG A 194 -18.31 25.52 -10.07
N LYS A 195 -17.74 26.68 -10.43
CA LYS A 195 -18.48 27.78 -11.06
C LYS A 195 -19.08 27.36 -12.41
N LYS A 196 -18.38 26.51 -13.16
CA LYS A 196 -18.87 25.95 -14.42
C LYS A 196 -19.99 24.93 -14.18
N GLY A 197 -19.90 24.13 -13.13
CA GLY A 197 -20.97 23.23 -12.68
C GLY A 197 -21.19 21.98 -13.53
N GLU A 198 -20.25 21.61 -14.41
CA GLU A 198 -20.36 20.46 -15.31
C GLU A 198 -19.83 19.16 -14.71
N MET A 199 -18.93 19.26 -13.72
CA MET A 199 -18.32 18.14 -13.03
C MET A 199 -17.90 18.50 -11.61
N LYS A 200 -17.51 17.51 -10.84
CA LYS A 200 -16.99 17.68 -9.46
C LYS A 200 -15.59 18.30 -9.50
N PRO A 201 -15.24 19.22 -8.60
CA PRO A 201 -13.86 19.73 -8.50
C PRO A 201 -12.83 18.64 -8.21
N ILE A 202 -13.12 17.82 -7.19
CA ILE A 202 -12.28 16.70 -6.77
C ILE A 202 -13.15 15.50 -6.37
N SER A 203 -12.61 14.31 -6.54
CA SER A 203 -13.14 13.07 -5.98
C SER A 203 -12.07 12.38 -5.12
N LEU A 204 -12.47 11.82 -4.00
CA LEU A 204 -11.58 11.22 -3.01
C LEU A 204 -11.81 9.72 -2.89
N GLY A 205 -10.82 9.01 -2.35
CA GLY A 205 -10.94 7.64 -1.88
C GLY A 205 -11.51 7.58 -0.46
N SER A 206 -11.52 6.39 0.13
CA SER A 206 -12.05 6.11 1.48
C SER A 206 -11.38 6.90 2.59
N ARG A 207 -10.15 7.37 2.38
CA ARG A 207 -9.37 8.15 3.35
C ARG A 207 -9.70 9.64 3.37
N GLY A 208 -10.49 10.13 2.41
CA GLY A 208 -10.74 11.57 2.29
C GLY A 208 -9.47 12.34 1.89
N PHE A 209 -9.27 13.52 2.47
CA PHE A 209 -8.11 14.40 2.26
C PHE A 209 -6.87 14.00 3.07
N TYR A 210 -6.74 12.74 3.47
CA TYR A 210 -5.74 12.30 4.44
C TYR A 210 -4.32 12.79 4.12
N GLN A 211 -3.78 12.41 2.98
CA GLN A 211 -2.39 12.78 2.64
C GLN A 211 -2.26 14.26 2.23
N TYR A 212 -3.27 14.81 1.59
CA TYR A 212 -3.26 16.20 1.10
C TYR A 212 -3.12 17.24 2.23
N ASN A 213 -3.79 17.01 3.36
CA ASN A 213 -3.76 17.92 4.49
C ASN A 213 -2.79 17.53 5.61
N LEU A 214 -2.12 16.36 5.49
CA LEU A 214 -1.12 15.89 6.43
C LEU A 214 0.19 15.55 5.69
N PRO A 215 1.05 16.52 5.37
CA PRO A 215 2.29 16.31 4.64
C PRO A 215 3.32 15.58 5.53
N GLU A 216 3.28 14.26 5.54
CA GLU A 216 4.05 13.41 6.44
C GLU A 216 5.57 13.64 6.35
N ILE A 217 6.14 13.81 5.14
CA ILE A 217 7.59 14.00 4.99
C ILE A 217 8.03 15.31 5.61
N THR A 218 7.29 16.40 5.37
CA THR A 218 7.62 17.72 5.95
C THR A 218 7.55 17.68 7.48
N LEU A 219 6.58 16.95 8.05
CA LEU A 219 6.50 16.74 9.49
C LEU A 219 7.70 15.91 10.00
N ARG A 220 8.06 14.82 9.30
CA ARG A 220 9.22 13.99 9.65
C ARG A 220 10.52 14.77 9.63
N GLN A 221 10.73 15.64 8.64
CA GLN A 221 11.91 16.53 8.58
C GLN A 221 12.01 17.47 9.80
N ASN A 222 10.89 17.82 10.42
CA ASN A 222 10.83 18.63 11.64
C ASN A 222 10.97 17.81 12.94
N GLY A 223 11.21 16.50 12.87
CA GLY A 223 11.29 15.61 14.02
C GLY A 223 9.91 15.26 14.59
N ILE A 224 8.85 15.41 13.78
CA ILE A 224 7.48 15.04 14.10
C ILE A 224 7.13 13.82 13.24
N TRP A 225 6.84 12.70 13.89
CA TRP A 225 6.46 11.48 13.21
C TRP A 225 4.98 11.24 13.42
N VAL A 226 4.24 11.21 12.34
CA VAL A 226 2.83 10.84 12.38
C VAL A 226 2.73 9.34 12.19
N SER A 227 2.19 8.66 13.19
CA SER A 227 1.79 7.28 13.07
C SER A 227 0.36 7.22 12.55
N GLN A 228 0.13 6.39 11.54
CA GLN A 228 -1.23 6.02 11.13
C GLN A 228 -1.83 4.99 12.11
N GLY A 229 -1.32 4.92 13.33
CA GLY A 229 -1.64 3.93 14.32
C GLY A 229 -0.83 2.64 14.15
N TRP A 230 -1.44 1.53 14.50
CA TRP A 230 -0.83 0.21 14.58
C TRP A 230 -1.20 -0.67 13.39
N SER A 231 -2.23 -0.24 12.65
CA SER A 231 -2.68 -0.73 11.34
C SER A 231 -3.35 0.40 10.56
N PHE A 232 -3.80 0.12 9.35
CA PHE A 232 -4.36 1.11 8.42
C PHE A 232 -5.53 1.99 8.96
N TRP A 233 -6.29 1.49 9.92
CA TRP A 233 -7.49 2.13 10.48
C TRP A 233 -7.32 2.54 11.95
N ASP A 234 -6.08 2.55 12.43
CA ASP A 234 -5.79 2.67 13.83
C ASP A 234 -5.79 4.13 14.31
N TYR A 235 -5.84 4.29 15.61
CA TYR A 235 -5.90 5.59 16.27
C TYR A 235 -4.63 6.41 15.98
N PRO A 236 -4.73 7.60 15.38
CA PRO A 236 -3.58 8.38 14.94
C PRO A 236 -2.83 9.00 16.13
N SER A 237 -1.51 9.11 15.99
CA SER A 237 -0.64 9.76 16.95
C SER A 237 0.48 10.57 16.28
N GLN A 238 0.95 11.62 16.96
CA GLN A 238 2.18 12.33 16.62
C GLN A 238 3.27 11.97 17.61
N ILE A 239 4.40 11.49 17.13
CA ILE A 239 5.59 11.20 17.95
C ILE A 239 6.54 12.39 17.80
N LEU A 240 6.84 13.07 18.90
CA LEU A 240 7.71 14.22 18.93
C LEU A 240 9.09 13.81 19.46
N LEU A 241 10.13 14.00 18.64
CA LEU A 241 11.51 13.67 18.99
C LEU A 241 12.33 14.93 19.24
N SER A 242 13.35 14.83 20.11
CA SER A 242 14.38 15.84 20.25
C SER A 242 15.11 16.09 18.92
N SER A 243 15.74 17.26 18.79
CA SER A 243 16.44 17.64 17.55
C SER A 243 17.62 16.74 17.19
N ASP A 244 18.18 16.05 18.18
CA ASP A 244 19.25 15.05 17.99
C ASP A 244 18.71 13.60 17.84
N GLY A 245 17.39 13.44 17.84
CA GLY A 245 16.72 12.15 17.68
C GLY A 245 16.88 11.17 18.84
N LYS A 246 17.42 11.60 19.99
CA LYS A 246 17.77 10.69 21.10
C LYS A 246 16.71 10.59 22.20
N GLN A 247 15.72 11.47 22.19
CA GLN A 247 14.68 11.51 23.21
C GLN A 247 13.30 11.62 22.58
N VAL A 248 12.36 10.90 23.15
CA VAL A 248 10.93 11.13 22.92
C VAL A 248 10.52 12.31 23.81
N LEU A 249 10.07 13.39 23.19
CA LEU A 249 9.57 14.55 23.92
C LEU A 249 8.12 14.36 24.35
N ASP A 250 7.32 13.81 23.45
CA ASP A 250 5.92 13.50 23.72
C ASP A 250 5.32 12.59 22.63
N VAL A 251 4.11 12.09 22.89
CA VAL A 251 3.22 11.45 21.92
C VAL A 251 1.85 12.14 22.02
N VAL A 252 1.46 12.84 20.97
CA VAL A 252 0.27 13.66 20.89
C VAL A 252 -0.85 12.93 20.16
N PHE A 253 -2.08 13.11 20.63
CA PHE A 253 -3.28 12.52 20.04
C PHE A 253 -4.30 13.61 19.63
N PRO A 254 -5.30 13.28 18.80
CA PRO A 254 -6.38 14.22 18.49
C PRO A 254 -7.06 14.74 19.77
N GLY A 255 -7.23 16.04 19.87
CA GLY A 255 -7.86 16.72 21.00
C GLY A 255 -6.94 17.06 22.17
N ASP A 256 -5.67 16.65 22.14
CA ASP A 256 -4.69 17.13 23.13
C ASP A 256 -4.57 18.65 23.03
N SER A 257 -4.71 19.34 24.18
CA SER A 257 -4.65 20.80 24.21
C SER A 257 -3.23 21.34 24.05
N ASN A 258 -3.10 22.57 23.55
CA ASN A 258 -1.79 23.24 23.48
C ASN A 258 -1.12 23.40 24.86
N GLU A 259 -1.88 23.37 25.94
CA GLU A 259 -1.36 23.44 27.32
C GLU A 259 -0.60 22.15 27.67
N HIS A 260 -1.01 21.03 27.12
CA HIS A 260 -0.38 19.71 27.30
C HIS A 260 1.12 19.74 26.92
N PHE A 261 1.47 20.43 25.85
CA PHE A 261 2.85 20.51 25.36
C PHE A 261 3.44 21.92 25.31
N ALA A 262 2.86 22.86 26.07
CA ALA A 262 3.30 24.26 26.11
C ALA A 262 4.76 24.46 26.60
N ALA A 263 5.30 23.49 27.33
CA ALA A 263 6.70 23.51 27.79
C ALA A 263 7.69 23.04 26.70
N LEU A 264 7.22 22.45 25.59
CA LEU A 264 8.04 21.98 24.48
C LEU A 264 8.49 23.15 23.60
N PRO A 265 9.54 22.97 22.76
CA PRO A 265 9.93 23.95 21.75
C PRO A 265 8.75 24.36 20.85
N GLU A 266 8.73 25.64 20.43
CA GLU A 266 7.62 26.24 19.66
C GLU A 266 7.13 25.37 18.49
N ARG A 267 8.05 24.76 17.73
CA ARG A 267 7.71 23.88 16.60
C ARG A 267 6.88 22.65 16.97
N TYR A 268 6.83 22.29 18.25
CA TYR A 268 6.08 21.13 18.76
C TYR A 268 4.79 21.53 19.48
N GLN A 269 4.50 22.84 19.60
CA GLN A 269 3.31 23.34 20.30
C GLN A 269 2.05 23.38 19.40
N THR A 270 2.07 22.63 18.30
CA THR A 270 0.94 22.52 17.38
C THR A 270 0.48 21.06 17.34
N ASN A 271 -0.80 20.84 17.63
CA ASN A 271 -1.43 19.56 17.36
C ASN A 271 -1.76 19.48 15.86
N PHE A 272 -0.84 18.90 15.08
CA PHE A 272 -1.03 18.78 13.62
C PHE A 272 -2.17 17.83 13.25
N LEU A 273 -2.56 16.91 14.14
CA LEU A 273 -3.71 16.05 13.91
C LEU A 273 -5.01 16.85 13.93
N ASP A 274 -5.15 17.77 14.90
CA ASP A 274 -6.31 18.66 14.97
C ASP A 274 -6.35 19.64 13.80
N VAL A 275 -5.18 20.22 13.45
CA VAL A 275 -5.05 21.10 12.27
C VAL A 275 -5.47 20.35 11.00
N TYR A 276 -5.02 19.13 10.83
CA TYR A 276 -5.39 18.26 9.73
C TYR A 276 -6.90 18.00 9.67
N LEU A 277 -7.52 17.63 10.79
CA LEU A 277 -8.96 17.36 10.84
C LEU A 277 -9.81 18.61 10.55
N GLN A 278 -9.39 19.77 11.05
CA GLN A 278 -10.03 21.05 10.77
C GLN A 278 -9.85 21.49 9.31
N GLN A 279 -8.67 21.23 8.73
CA GLN A 279 -8.42 21.54 7.33
C GLN A 279 -9.27 20.66 6.39
N ASN A 280 -9.44 19.37 6.74
CA ASN A 280 -10.37 18.51 6.01
C ASN A 280 -11.79 19.07 6.02
N ALA A 281 -12.23 19.59 7.18
CA ALA A 281 -13.54 20.22 7.29
C ALA A 281 -13.65 21.50 6.42
N ALA A 282 -12.59 22.29 6.32
CA ALA A 282 -12.56 23.46 5.45
C ALA A 282 -12.59 23.05 3.97
N ASP A 283 -11.83 22.02 3.60
CA ASP A 283 -11.71 21.54 2.23
C ASP A 283 -12.92 20.72 1.77
N SER A 284 -13.76 20.25 2.68
CA SER A 284 -15.04 19.60 2.35
C SER A 284 -15.93 20.49 1.48
N GLN A 285 -15.71 21.82 1.49
CA GLN A 285 -16.34 22.72 0.54
C GLN A 285 -16.11 22.33 -0.93
N TRP A 286 -15.00 21.65 -1.27
CA TRP A 286 -14.69 21.23 -2.63
C TRP A 286 -15.41 19.94 -3.04
N LEU A 287 -15.98 19.20 -2.10
CA LEU A 287 -16.77 18.00 -2.35
C LEU A 287 -18.23 18.33 -2.68
N SER A 288 -18.86 17.45 -3.41
CA SER A 288 -20.31 17.45 -3.56
C SER A 288 -20.96 16.90 -2.27
N PRO A 289 -22.12 17.41 -1.84
CA PRO A 289 -22.81 16.86 -0.66
C PRO A 289 -23.09 15.34 -0.76
N ASP A 290 -23.30 14.84 -1.98
CA ASP A 290 -23.54 13.42 -2.24
C ASP A 290 -22.24 12.58 -2.23
N ASP A 291 -21.07 13.22 -2.15
CA ASP A 291 -19.74 12.61 -2.28
C ASP A 291 -18.95 12.57 -0.97
N LEU A 292 -19.49 13.11 0.11
CA LEU A 292 -18.82 13.19 1.40
C LEU A 292 -18.38 11.83 1.97
N LEU A 293 -18.74 10.72 1.35
CA LEU A 293 -18.40 9.36 1.80
C LEU A 293 -18.04 8.45 0.62
N GLN A 294 -17.64 8.97 -0.54
CA GLN A 294 -17.30 8.14 -1.70
C GLN A 294 -15.94 7.45 -1.54
N GLU A 295 -15.92 6.17 -1.90
CA GLU A 295 -14.76 5.29 -1.72
C GLU A 295 -13.93 5.07 -2.99
N ASN A 296 -14.27 5.67 -4.14
CA ASN A 296 -13.60 5.39 -5.41
C ASN A 296 -13.37 6.63 -6.26
N GLY A 297 -12.54 7.55 -5.76
CA GLY A 297 -12.19 8.80 -6.43
C GLY A 297 -11.57 8.61 -7.81
N ALA A 298 -10.67 7.64 -7.95
CA ALA A 298 -10.04 7.32 -9.23
C ALA A 298 -11.07 6.93 -10.30
N ARG A 299 -12.05 6.09 -9.95
CA ARG A 299 -13.11 5.69 -10.89
C ARG A 299 -13.96 6.89 -11.34
N VAL A 300 -14.31 7.78 -10.41
CA VAL A 300 -15.09 8.99 -10.72
C VAL A 300 -14.34 9.89 -11.69
N PHE A 301 -13.02 10.05 -11.48
CA PHE A 301 -12.15 10.79 -12.39
C PHE A 301 -12.05 10.13 -13.76
N LEU A 302 -11.77 8.84 -13.82
CA LEU A 302 -11.63 8.08 -15.07
C LEU A 302 -12.91 8.04 -15.91
N LEU A 303 -14.08 8.17 -15.26
CA LEU A 303 -15.37 8.35 -15.95
C LEU A 303 -15.63 9.80 -16.42
N GLY A 304 -14.68 10.73 -16.23
CA GLY A 304 -14.81 12.14 -16.61
C GLY A 304 -15.80 12.93 -15.74
N GLN A 305 -16.13 12.42 -14.54
CA GLN A 305 -17.14 13.04 -13.66
C GLN A 305 -16.53 13.97 -12.60
N SER A 306 -15.21 13.92 -12.40
CA SER A 306 -14.47 14.89 -11.59
C SER A 306 -13.28 15.46 -12.36
N ALA A 307 -12.86 16.66 -11.96
CA ALA A 307 -11.74 17.37 -12.56
C ALA A 307 -10.39 16.93 -11.98
N SER A 308 -10.38 16.37 -10.79
CA SER A 308 -9.18 15.87 -10.12
C SER A 308 -9.49 14.73 -9.15
N TYR A 309 -8.44 14.00 -8.74
CA TYR A 309 -8.51 13.03 -7.64
C TYR A 309 -7.14 12.87 -6.96
N GLU A 310 -7.16 12.58 -5.67
CA GLU A 310 -5.95 12.34 -4.87
C GLU A 310 -5.47 10.89 -5.05
N ALA A 311 -4.19 10.73 -5.36
CA ALA A 311 -3.53 9.43 -5.46
C ALA A 311 -2.00 9.57 -5.39
N SER A 312 -1.30 8.45 -5.36
CA SER A 312 0.16 8.41 -5.49
C SER A 312 0.59 8.39 -6.96
N LEU A 313 1.80 8.91 -7.23
CA LEU A 313 2.40 8.90 -8.57
C LEU A 313 2.61 7.47 -9.10
N ALA A 314 2.63 6.46 -8.24
CA ALA A 314 2.72 5.06 -8.66
C ALA A 314 1.63 4.63 -9.67
N SER A 315 0.50 5.35 -9.72
CA SER A 315 -0.53 5.15 -10.76
C SER A 315 -0.11 5.60 -12.16
N GLY A 316 0.91 6.46 -12.27
CA GLY A 316 1.48 6.96 -13.53
C GLY A 316 0.54 7.81 -14.37
N THR A 317 0.94 9.06 -14.69
CA THR A 317 0.11 9.98 -15.48
C THR A 317 -0.27 9.42 -16.85
N GLY A 318 0.67 8.73 -17.51
CA GLY A 318 0.42 8.12 -18.82
C GLY A 318 -0.69 7.07 -18.80
N GLN A 319 -0.70 6.21 -17.78
CA GLN A 319 -1.74 5.18 -17.63
C GLN A 319 -3.10 5.78 -17.28
N VAL A 320 -3.12 6.73 -16.34
CA VAL A 320 -4.34 7.45 -15.96
C VAL A 320 -4.93 8.19 -17.17
N GLN A 321 -4.08 8.86 -17.98
CA GLN A 321 -4.50 9.54 -19.20
C GLN A 321 -5.06 8.56 -20.24
N GLN A 322 -4.40 7.43 -20.46
CA GLN A 322 -4.87 6.42 -21.41
C GLN A 322 -6.24 5.88 -21.02
N GLN A 323 -6.44 5.56 -19.75
CA GLN A 323 -7.73 5.10 -19.23
C GLN A 323 -8.81 6.19 -19.35
N LEU A 324 -8.50 7.43 -18.98
CA LEU A 324 -9.42 8.56 -19.12
C LEU A 324 -9.87 8.75 -20.57
N ARG A 325 -8.95 8.65 -21.54
CA ARG A 325 -9.23 8.84 -22.97
C ARG A 325 -10.17 7.80 -23.57
N THR A 326 -10.41 6.69 -22.92
CA THR A 326 -11.45 5.74 -23.33
C THR A 326 -12.86 6.34 -23.21
N ILE A 327 -13.05 7.31 -22.30
CA ILE A 327 -14.32 8.00 -22.04
C ILE A 327 -14.26 9.46 -22.54
N VAL A 328 -13.12 10.12 -22.36
CA VAL A 328 -12.87 11.52 -22.73
C VAL A 328 -11.68 11.57 -23.70
N PRO A 329 -11.91 11.40 -25.02
CA PRO A 329 -10.82 11.23 -26.00
C PRO A 329 -9.77 12.34 -26.02
N GLU A 330 -10.18 13.60 -25.76
CA GLU A 330 -9.31 14.79 -25.74
C GLU A 330 -8.79 15.10 -24.32
N GLY A 331 -9.01 14.20 -23.35
CA GLY A 331 -8.58 14.40 -21.97
C GLY A 331 -7.05 14.43 -21.86
N GLU A 332 -6.52 15.43 -21.17
CA GLU A 332 -5.12 15.51 -20.78
C GLU A 332 -5.03 15.49 -19.25
N VAL A 333 -4.14 14.65 -18.74
CA VAL A 333 -3.91 14.49 -17.31
C VAL A 333 -2.54 15.05 -16.96
N ALA A 334 -2.44 15.74 -15.83
CA ALA A 334 -1.18 16.07 -15.19
C ALA A 334 -1.24 15.69 -13.71
N PHE A 335 -0.09 15.65 -13.07
CA PHE A 335 0.08 15.31 -11.67
C PHE A 335 0.75 16.46 -10.93
N TRP A 336 0.24 16.81 -9.76
CA TRP A 336 0.84 17.74 -8.85
C TRP A 336 1.20 17.03 -7.54
N ALA A 337 2.52 16.89 -7.28
CA ALA A 337 3.03 16.45 -5.98
C ALA A 337 2.93 17.62 -5.00
N TYR A 338 2.11 17.48 -3.96
CA TYR A 338 1.82 18.60 -3.05
C TYR A 338 2.75 18.69 -1.84
N ASP A 339 3.59 17.68 -1.58
CA ASP A 339 4.60 17.77 -0.52
C ASP A 339 5.85 18.50 -1.05
N ASP A 340 6.22 19.56 -0.35
CA ASP A 340 7.36 20.42 -0.71
C ASP A 340 8.69 19.66 -0.82
N ALA A 341 8.83 18.51 -0.14
CA ALA A 341 10.03 17.68 -0.23
C ALA A 341 10.30 17.15 -1.65
N PHE A 342 9.26 17.01 -2.46
CA PHE A 342 9.37 16.54 -3.84
C PHE A 342 9.55 17.64 -4.88
N LEU A 343 9.52 18.92 -4.48
CA LEU A 343 9.81 20.01 -5.39
C LEU A 343 11.28 19.95 -5.84
N PRO A 344 11.58 20.22 -7.13
CA PRO A 344 12.93 20.06 -7.68
C PRO A 344 14.04 20.73 -6.86
N GLN A 345 13.76 21.93 -6.32
CA GLN A 345 14.72 22.69 -5.50
C GLN A 345 14.99 22.10 -4.11
N ASN A 346 14.16 21.19 -3.64
CA ASN A 346 14.24 20.57 -2.32
C ASN A 346 14.81 19.15 -2.37
N ARG A 347 14.93 18.57 -3.57
CA ARG A 347 15.47 17.23 -3.77
C ARG A 347 16.98 17.22 -3.51
N ALA A 348 17.43 16.42 -2.55
CA ALA A 348 18.83 16.26 -2.20
C ALA A 348 19.08 14.87 -1.61
N GLN A 349 20.35 14.44 -1.56
CA GLN A 349 20.72 13.22 -0.84
C GLN A 349 20.31 13.32 0.63
N GLY A 350 19.70 12.26 1.15
CA GLY A 350 19.24 12.18 2.54
C GLY A 350 18.12 13.16 2.89
N SER A 351 17.45 13.77 1.91
CA SER A 351 16.38 14.74 2.20
C SER A 351 15.07 14.11 2.65
N ILE A 352 14.87 12.80 2.41
CA ILE A 352 13.66 12.09 2.80
C ILE A 352 13.95 11.19 4.01
N PRO A 353 13.52 11.55 5.22
CA PRO A 353 13.65 10.68 6.39
C PRO A 353 12.71 9.49 6.29
N THR A 354 13.24 8.28 6.50
CA THR A 354 12.47 7.04 6.43
C THR A 354 12.80 6.08 7.57
N THR A 355 11.85 5.26 7.96
CA THR A 355 12.08 4.16 8.90
C THR A 355 12.60 2.91 8.21
N TYR A 356 12.68 2.89 6.89
CA TYR A 356 12.94 1.71 6.05
C TYR A 356 11.95 0.55 6.28
N ALA A 357 10.83 0.80 6.93
CA ALA A 357 9.80 -0.22 7.11
C ALA A 357 9.17 -0.60 5.76
N ALA A 358 9.09 -1.88 5.48
CA ALA A 358 8.37 -2.38 4.32
C ALA A 358 6.86 -2.08 4.45
N TRP A 359 6.24 -1.85 3.33
CA TRP A 359 4.78 -1.64 3.26
C TRP A 359 4.05 -2.95 3.03
N ASN A 360 4.72 -3.90 2.38
CA ASN A 360 4.16 -5.18 1.98
C ASN A 360 5.19 -6.27 2.22
N ASP A 361 4.72 -7.42 2.64
CA ASP A 361 5.58 -8.51 3.07
C ASP A 361 5.06 -9.86 2.57
N LEU A 362 5.98 -10.77 2.29
CA LEU A 362 5.68 -12.17 2.01
C LEU A 362 6.17 -13.04 3.15
N CYS A 363 5.26 -13.75 3.79
CA CYS A 363 5.54 -14.54 4.98
C CYS A 363 5.52 -16.03 4.67
N VAL A 364 6.33 -16.79 5.41
CA VAL A 364 6.31 -18.26 5.38
C VAL A 364 5.56 -18.77 6.60
N PRO A 365 4.40 -19.44 6.44
CA PRO A 365 3.66 -20.01 7.56
C PRO A 365 4.52 -20.98 8.38
N SER A 366 4.39 -20.94 9.71
CA SER A 366 5.22 -21.77 10.62
C SER A 366 5.07 -23.26 10.38
N TYR A 367 3.94 -23.70 9.89
CA TYR A 367 3.63 -25.10 9.57
C TYR A 367 4.05 -25.52 8.16
N SER A 368 4.49 -24.62 7.25
CA SER A 368 4.98 -25.03 5.92
C SER A 368 6.12 -26.04 6.05
N THR A 369 6.02 -27.15 5.36
CA THR A 369 7.07 -28.19 5.30
C THR A 369 7.99 -28.02 4.10
N ASN A 370 7.71 -27.04 3.23
CA ASN A 370 8.37 -26.83 1.95
C ASN A 370 9.27 -25.57 1.93
N THR A 371 9.61 -25.05 3.12
CA THR A 371 10.32 -23.76 3.26
C THR A 371 11.64 -23.69 2.50
N ILE A 372 12.41 -24.77 2.46
CA ILE A 372 13.71 -24.79 1.76
C ILE A 372 13.50 -24.57 0.27
N GLU A 373 12.55 -25.28 -0.35
CA GLU A 373 12.27 -25.14 -1.77
C GLU A 373 11.64 -23.78 -2.10
N ALA A 374 10.77 -23.26 -1.21
CA ALA A 374 10.20 -21.92 -1.34
C ALA A 374 11.30 -20.84 -1.33
N MET A 375 12.26 -20.93 -0.41
CA MET A 375 13.36 -19.95 -0.34
C MET A 375 14.37 -20.13 -1.49
N ARG A 376 14.63 -21.37 -1.97
CA ARG A 376 15.46 -21.62 -3.17
C ARG A 376 14.80 -21.03 -4.41
N PHE A 377 13.49 -21.18 -4.56
CA PHE A 377 12.75 -20.54 -5.65
C PHE A 377 12.89 -19.02 -5.59
N LEU A 378 12.75 -18.41 -4.41
CA LEU A 378 12.85 -16.97 -4.26
C LEU A 378 14.28 -16.48 -4.58
N ASP A 379 15.31 -17.17 -4.11
CA ASP A 379 16.71 -16.87 -4.47
C ASP A 379 16.94 -16.95 -5.98
N TRP A 380 16.45 -18.01 -6.63
CA TRP A 380 16.52 -18.16 -8.08
C TRP A 380 15.73 -17.06 -8.81
N LEU A 381 14.56 -16.68 -8.32
CA LEU A 381 13.76 -15.59 -8.88
C LEU A 381 14.56 -14.27 -8.88
N TYR A 382 15.19 -13.96 -7.76
CA TYR A 382 15.98 -12.74 -7.58
C TYR A 382 17.37 -12.78 -8.21
N SER A 383 17.83 -13.94 -8.70
CA SER A 383 19.14 -14.05 -9.37
C SER A 383 19.15 -13.48 -10.80
N ASP A 384 17.98 -13.16 -11.35
CA ASP A 384 17.84 -12.54 -12.67
C ASP A 384 16.62 -11.60 -12.71
N TRP A 385 16.87 -10.31 -12.87
CA TRP A 385 15.83 -9.28 -12.89
C TRP A 385 14.79 -9.48 -14.00
N SER A 386 15.13 -10.16 -15.10
CA SER A 386 14.15 -10.49 -16.15
C SER A 386 13.00 -11.38 -15.66
N ARG A 387 13.24 -12.18 -14.62
CA ARG A 387 12.20 -12.99 -13.96
C ARG A 387 11.30 -12.15 -13.08
N ILE A 388 11.85 -11.14 -12.41
CA ILE A 388 11.09 -10.14 -11.65
C ILE A 388 10.21 -9.32 -12.59
N ASP A 389 10.75 -8.91 -13.75
CA ASP A 389 9.98 -8.16 -14.77
C ASP A 389 8.77 -8.94 -15.29
N LEU A 390 8.81 -10.27 -15.34
CA LEU A 390 7.64 -11.09 -15.69
C LEU A 390 6.46 -10.85 -14.74
N PHE A 391 6.72 -10.68 -13.45
CA PHE A 391 5.68 -10.41 -12.45
C PHE A 391 5.31 -8.92 -12.34
N ASN A 392 6.20 -8.02 -12.75
CA ASN A 392 5.93 -6.58 -12.76
C ASN A 392 5.18 -6.13 -14.02
N TYR A 393 5.58 -6.63 -15.19
CA TYR A 393 5.16 -6.07 -16.48
C TYR A 393 4.52 -7.10 -17.42
N GLY A 394 4.65 -8.40 -17.14
CA GLY A 394 4.23 -9.49 -18.04
C GLY A 394 5.33 -9.93 -19.00
N VAL A 395 4.96 -10.48 -20.14
CA VAL A 395 5.90 -11.04 -21.12
C VAL A 395 6.40 -9.96 -22.06
N GLU A 396 7.73 -9.75 -22.10
CA GLU A 396 8.38 -8.81 -23.02
C GLU A 396 8.04 -9.16 -24.48
N GLY A 397 7.81 -8.12 -25.30
CA GLY A 397 7.38 -8.26 -26.69
C GLY A 397 5.89 -8.59 -26.85
N THR A 398 5.16 -8.86 -25.77
CA THR A 398 3.72 -9.13 -25.78
C THR A 398 2.96 -8.08 -24.96
N ASP A 399 3.34 -7.87 -23.70
CA ASP A 399 2.70 -6.94 -22.79
C ASP A 399 3.45 -5.60 -22.74
N TRP A 400 4.75 -5.66 -22.82
CA TRP A 400 5.65 -4.52 -22.72
C TRP A 400 6.91 -4.71 -23.57
N GLN A 401 7.74 -3.66 -23.66
CA GLN A 401 9.03 -3.68 -24.34
C GLN A 401 10.03 -2.86 -23.51
N VAL A 402 11.25 -3.39 -23.33
CA VAL A 402 12.34 -2.63 -22.72
C VAL A 402 12.79 -1.48 -23.62
N VAL A 403 13.11 -0.33 -23.01
CA VAL A 403 13.66 0.86 -23.68
C VAL A 403 14.91 1.30 -22.92
N GLY A 404 16.08 1.18 -23.55
CA GLY A 404 17.33 1.44 -22.83
C GLY A 404 17.56 0.45 -21.68
N ASP A 405 18.15 0.94 -20.58
CA ASP A 405 18.52 0.08 -19.46
C ASP A 405 17.43 0.07 -18.34
N GLU A 406 16.77 1.21 -18.10
CA GLU A 406 15.89 1.42 -16.93
C GLU A 406 14.47 1.85 -17.30
N GLU A 407 14.16 2.00 -18.60
CA GLU A 407 12.83 2.41 -19.07
C GLU A 407 12.08 1.25 -19.72
N TYR A 408 10.75 1.38 -19.78
CA TYR A 408 9.88 0.47 -20.51
C TYR A 408 8.75 1.22 -21.21
N THR A 409 8.15 0.58 -22.20
CA THR A 409 6.88 1.00 -22.78
C THR A 409 5.88 -0.12 -22.77
N LEU A 410 4.64 0.18 -22.44
CA LEU A 410 3.55 -0.78 -22.51
C LEU A 410 3.12 -0.98 -23.98
N LEU A 411 2.97 -2.22 -24.40
CA LEU A 411 2.43 -2.61 -25.71
C LEU A 411 0.90 -2.75 -25.66
N GLN A 412 0.35 -2.96 -24.47
CA GLN A 412 -1.08 -3.05 -24.19
C GLN A 412 -1.41 -2.19 -22.95
N PRO A 413 -2.63 -1.66 -22.82
CA PRO A 413 -3.03 -0.97 -21.61
C PRO A 413 -2.83 -1.84 -20.37
N MET A 414 -2.28 -1.25 -19.31
CA MET A 414 -2.04 -1.98 -18.06
C MET A 414 -3.35 -2.56 -17.50
N GLY A 415 -3.28 -3.85 -17.13
CA GLY A 415 -4.41 -4.57 -16.56
C GLY A 415 -5.42 -5.11 -17.58
N GLU A 416 -5.29 -4.81 -18.89
CA GLU A 416 -6.12 -5.41 -19.92
C GLU A 416 -5.60 -6.79 -20.32
N SER A 417 -4.30 -6.91 -20.56
CA SER A 417 -3.69 -8.18 -20.96
C SER A 417 -2.98 -8.91 -19.83
N PHE A 418 -2.33 -8.16 -18.92
CA PHE A 418 -1.63 -8.70 -17.77
C PHE A 418 -1.96 -7.91 -16.51
N ARG A 419 -2.16 -8.64 -15.40
CA ARG A 419 -2.28 -8.10 -14.05
C ARG A 419 -1.73 -9.10 -13.04
N PHE A 420 -0.91 -8.60 -12.14
CA PHE A 420 -0.41 -9.34 -10.99
C PHE A 420 -0.17 -8.35 -9.83
N PRO A 421 -0.45 -8.70 -8.57
CA PRO A 421 -0.11 -7.85 -7.41
C PRO A 421 1.40 -7.93 -7.12
N SER A 422 2.22 -7.34 -7.99
CA SER A 422 3.69 -7.47 -7.95
C SER A 422 4.30 -6.99 -6.63
N TYR A 423 3.65 -6.07 -5.94
CA TYR A 423 4.05 -5.59 -4.62
C TYR A 423 4.01 -6.68 -3.52
N GLU A 424 3.48 -7.86 -3.81
CA GLU A 424 3.40 -8.99 -2.89
C GLU A 424 4.46 -10.08 -3.17
N LEU A 425 5.26 -9.92 -4.22
CA LEU A 425 6.27 -10.93 -4.61
C LEU A 425 7.53 -10.32 -5.25
N ALA A 426 7.38 -9.33 -6.12
CA ALA A 426 8.41 -8.96 -7.09
C ALA A 426 8.99 -7.56 -6.85
N TRP A 427 8.42 -6.73 -5.97
CA TRP A 427 8.97 -5.40 -5.74
C TRP A 427 10.26 -5.46 -4.93
N ASN A 428 11.31 -4.81 -5.48
CA ASN A 428 12.60 -4.68 -4.84
C ASN A 428 13.15 -3.26 -5.09
N PRO A 429 13.67 -2.56 -4.06
CA PRO A 429 14.21 -1.21 -4.21
C PRO A 429 15.42 -1.11 -5.13
N GLN A 430 16.07 -2.22 -5.46
CA GLN A 430 17.23 -2.24 -6.38
C GLN A 430 16.85 -2.45 -7.84
N HIS A 431 15.60 -2.80 -8.14
CA HIS A 431 15.16 -3.05 -9.52
C HIS A 431 13.77 -2.48 -9.79
N HIS A 432 13.72 -1.52 -10.67
CA HIS A 432 12.50 -0.88 -11.16
C HIS A 432 12.76 -0.32 -12.56
N ARG A 433 11.67 -0.09 -13.29
CA ARG A 433 11.70 0.56 -14.60
C ARG A 433 10.74 1.73 -14.63
N ILE A 434 11.06 2.74 -15.43
CA ILE A 434 10.26 3.95 -15.59
C ILE A 434 9.51 3.89 -16.92
N ASP A 435 8.21 4.17 -16.92
CA ASP A 435 7.39 4.22 -18.12
C ASP A 435 7.81 5.39 -19.03
N THR A 436 8.16 5.10 -20.29
CA THR A 436 8.50 6.13 -21.27
C THR A 436 7.38 7.13 -21.55
N ALA A 437 6.14 6.76 -21.28
CA ALA A 437 4.97 7.62 -21.47
C ALA A 437 4.84 8.74 -20.42
N LEU A 438 5.63 8.69 -19.35
CA LEU A 438 5.63 9.73 -18.30
C LEU A 438 6.28 11.03 -18.80
N PRO A 439 5.77 12.19 -18.38
CA PRO A 439 6.43 13.47 -18.56
C PRO A 439 7.83 13.48 -17.90
N ASP A 440 8.78 14.23 -18.46
CA ASP A 440 10.17 14.30 -17.96
C ASP A 440 10.25 14.71 -16.48
N ALA A 441 9.39 15.61 -16.02
CA ALA A 441 9.33 16.02 -14.62
C ALA A 441 8.92 14.89 -13.66
N GLU A 442 8.04 14.00 -14.10
CA GLU A 442 7.61 12.84 -13.33
C GLU A 442 8.66 11.73 -13.36
N LYS A 443 9.31 11.50 -14.51
CA LYS A 443 10.47 10.60 -14.60
C LYS A 443 11.56 11.00 -13.62
N ALA A 444 11.98 12.28 -13.64
CA ALA A 444 12.96 12.80 -12.71
C ALA A 444 12.52 12.71 -11.22
N LEU A 445 11.21 12.73 -10.96
CA LEU A 445 10.68 12.54 -9.62
C LEU A 445 10.76 11.07 -9.19
N LEU A 446 10.41 10.13 -10.07
CA LEU A 446 10.54 8.71 -9.80
C LEU A 446 12.00 8.28 -9.67
N GLU A 447 12.91 8.76 -10.55
CA GLU A 447 14.35 8.56 -10.41
C GLU A 447 14.84 8.97 -9.02
N PHE A 448 14.41 10.16 -8.54
CA PHE A 448 14.75 10.63 -7.21
C PHE A 448 14.21 9.72 -6.09
N THR A 449 12.98 9.20 -6.21
CA THR A 449 12.40 8.30 -5.18
C THR A 449 12.92 6.88 -5.25
N PHE A 450 13.42 6.44 -6.40
CA PHE A 450 14.06 5.14 -6.56
C PHE A 450 15.54 5.16 -6.13
N ASP A 451 16.17 6.31 -6.14
CA ASP A 451 17.55 6.45 -5.64
C ASP A 451 17.58 6.31 -4.12
N GLN A 452 18.14 5.22 -3.63
CA GLN A 452 18.27 4.95 -2.19
C GLN A 452 19.05 6.04 -1.46
N SER A 453 19.94 6.77 -2.15
CA SER A 453 20.69 7.88 -1.56
C SER A 453 19.82 9.11 -1.23
N SER A 454 18.60 9.20 -1.76
CA SER A 454 17.62 10.24 -1.42
C SER A 454 17.09 10.13 0.01
N TYR A 455 17.26 8.97 0.63
CA TYR A 455 16.71 8.67 1.95
C TYR A 455 17.78 8.76 3.05
N ALA A 456 17.32 9.10 4.25
CA ALA A 456 18.11 9.02 5.48
C ALA A 456 17.36 8.20 6.53
N ALA A 457 18.09 7.35 7.24
CA ALA A 457 17.53 6.60 8.35
C ALA A 457 16.97 7.53 9.43
N SER A 458 15.75 7.30 9.83
CA SER A 458 15.16 8.01 10.97
C SER A 458 15.63 7.43 12.29
N PRO A 459 15.56 8.21 13.39
CA PRO A 459 15.78 7.64 14.73
C PRO A 459 14.84 6.49 15.07
N LEU A 460 13.70 6.38 14.38
CA LEU A 460 12.71 5.31 14.56
C LEU A 460 12.91 4.13 13.60
N ALA A 461 13.99 4.09 12.83
CA ALA A 461 14.28 2.94 11.97
C ALA A 461 14.39 1.65 12.80
N GLY A 462 13.67 0.61 12.37
CA GLY A 462 13.60 -0.67 13.08
C GLY A 462 12.74 -0.68 14.36
N PHE A 463 12.07 0.44 14.69
CA PHE A 463 11.10 0.44 15.80
C PHE A 463 9.79 -0.22 15.37
N THR A 464 9.33 -1.17 16.19
CA THR A 464 8.00 -1.77 16.08
C THR A 464 7.35 -1.76 17.46
N LEU A 465 6.15 -1.19 17.55
CA LEU A 465 5.41 -1.14 18.81
C LEU A 465 4.92 -2.54 19.21
N ASN A 466 5.30 -3.00 20.39
CA ASN A 466 4.67 -4.16 21.00
C ASN A 466 3.36 -3.75 21.68
N THR A 467 2.25 -4.13 21.10
CA THR A 467 0.91 -3.78 21.60
C THR A 467 0.43 -4.68 22.74
N THR A 468 1.08 -5.78 23.02
CA THR A 468 0.64 -6.77 24.02
C THR A 468 0.34 -6.16 25.41
N PRO A 469 1.17 -5.23 25.96
CA PRO A 469 0.89 -4.63 27.28
C PRO A 469 -0.35 -3.75 27.34
N ILE A 470 -0.81 -3.24 26.20
CA ILE A 470 -1.88 -2.25 26.04
C ILE A 470 -2.94 -2.70 25.04
N ALA A 471 -3.06 -4.00 24.82
CA ALA A 471 -3.90 -4.57 23.75
C ALA A 471 -5.40 -4.24 23.92
N ILE A 472 -5.88 -4.14 25.17
CA ILE A 472 -7.28 -3.85 25.46
C ILE A 472 -7.58 -2.39 25.13
N GLU A 473 -6.73 -1.48 25.57
CA GLU A 473 -6.86 -0.05 25.32
C GLU A 473 -6.77 0.25 23.81
N ILE A 474 -5.78 -0.33 23.13
CA ILE A 474 -5.62 -0.18 21.66
C ILE A 474 -6.84 -0.68 20.91
N ALA A 475 -7.37 -1.86 21.25
CA ALA A 475 -8.57 -2.38 20.60
C ALA A 475 -9.78 -1.46 20.80
N GLY A 476 -9.92 -0.90 22.00
CA GLY A 476 -10.96 0.08 22.33
C GLY A 476 -10.80 1.40 21.56
N LEU A 477 -9.58 1.95 21.52
CA LEU A 477 -9.28 3.18 20.79
C LEU A 477 -9.48 3.04 19.28
N ASN A 478 -9.04 1.93 18.70
CA ASN A 478 -9.22 1.66 17.27
C ASN A 478 -10.71 1.54 16.91
N SER A 479 -11.47 0.82 17.73
CA SER A 479 -12.92 0.70 17.54
C SER A 479 -13.61 2.06 17.66
N LEU A 480 -13.21 2.88 18.62
CA LEU A 480 -13.72 4.23 18.78
C LEU A 480 -13.39 5.11 17.57
N TYR A 481 -12.14 5.12 17.12
CA TYR A 481 -11.71 5.96 16.00
C TYR A 481 -12.39 5.56 14.68
N ALA A 482 -12.64 4.28 14.47
CA ALA A 482 -13.37 3.81 13.30
C ALA A 482 -14.77 4.42 13.14
N GLU A 483 -15.41 4.86 14.25
CA GLU A 483 -16.69 5.57 14.21
C GLU A 483 -16.56 6.98 13.57
N TYR A 484 -15.40 7.60 13.65
CA TYR A 484 -15.14 8.99 13.22
C TYR A 484 -14.34 9.06 11.92
N TYR A 485 -13.54 8.05 11.63
CA TYR A 485 -12.49 8.07 10.61
C TYR A 485 -12.95 8.62 9.26
N THR A 486 -13.97 8.02 8.65
CA THR A 486 -14.45 8.43 7.32
C THR A 486 -14.99 9.86 7.33
N ALA A 487 -15.72 10.24 8.37
CA ALA A 487 -16.29 11.57 8.48
C ALA A 487 -15.21 12.65 8.69
N PHE A 488 -14.19 12.37 9.50
CA PHE A 488 -13.04 13.27 9.64
C PHE A 488 -12.23 13.38 8.36
N GLY A 489 -11.92 12.25 7.70
CA GLY A 489 -11.15 12.25 6.45
C GLY A 489 -11.80 13.08 5.34
N HIS A 490 -13.11 13.06 5.23
CA HIS A 490 -13.88 13.83 4.25
C HIS A 490 -14.34 15.20 4.74
N GLY A 491 -14.02 15.58 5.99
CA GLY A 491 -14.47 16.83 6.57
C GLY A 491 -15.99 16.96 6.77
N ALA A 492 -16.69 15.81 6.88
CA ALA A 492 -18.15 15.74 6.90
C ALA A 492 -18.78 16.39 8.16
N TYR A 493 -18.01 16.60 9.21
CA TYR A 493 -18.50 17.30 10.40
C TYR A 493 -18.58 18.82 10.23
N GLY A 494 -17.87 19.41 9.24
CA GLY A 494 -17.93 20.85 8.95
C GLY A 494 -17.68 21.70 10.18
N ALA A 495 -18.63 22.59 10.53
CA ALA A 495 -18.51 23.46 11.69
C ALA A 495 -18.50 22.74 13.06
N GLN A 496 -18.88 21.45 13.12
CA GLN A 496 -18.89 20.65 14.34
C GLN A 496 -17.57 19.91 14.58
N THR A 497 -16.58 20.06 13.70
CA THR A 497 -15.33 19.29 13.75
C THR A 497 -14.63 19.41 15.10
N GLN A 498 -14.53 20.63 15.70
CA GLN A 498 -13.91 20.79 17.01
C GLN A 498 -14.69 20.05 18.10
N GLU A 499 -16.01 20.17 18.13
CA GLU A 499 -16.87 19.44 19.08
C GLU A 499 -16.65 17.92 18.98
N LYS A 500 -16.45 17.40 17.74
CA LYS A 500 -16.22 15.99 17.50
C LYS A 500 -14.79 15.54 17.88
N ILE A 501 -13.80 16.40 17.74
CA ILE A 501 -12.44 16.18 18.26
C ILE A 501 -12.49 16.09 19.79
N ASP A 502 -13.13 17.04 20.47
CA ASP A 502 -13.25 17.09 21.94
C ASP A 502 -14.03 15.85 22.46
N GLU A 503 -15.10 15.45 21.77
CA GLU A 503 -15.86 14.24 22.08
C GLU A 503 -14.99 12.98 21.94
N LEU A 504 -14.24 12.85 20.82
CA LEU A 504 -13.33 11.75 20.58
C LEU A 504 -12.28 11.66 21.69
N HIS A 505 -11.66 12.80 22.03
CA HIS A 505 -10.63 12.88 23.07
C HIS A 505 -11.16 12.40 24.42
N THR A 506 -12.29 12.96 24.87
CA THR A 506 -12.93 12.57 26.14
C THR A 506 -13.26 11.08 26.20
N ARG A 507 -13.77 10.51 25.11
CA ARG A 507 -14.05 9.08 25.03
C ARG A 507 -12.78 8.24 25.05
N SER A 508 -11.71 8.74 24.45
CA SER A 508 -10.40 8.09 24.41
C SER A 508 -9.72 8.04 25.76
N GLU A 509 -9.79 9.15 26.54
CA GLU A 509 -9.31 9.17 27.93
C GLU A 509 -10.01 8.10 28.78
N ALA A 510 -11.33 7.93 28.62
CA ALA A 510 -12.11 6.93 29.34
C ALA A 510 -11.73 5.47 28.98
N ILE A 511 -11.14 5.24 27.80
CA ILE A 511 -10.65 3.93 27.36
C ILE A 511 -9.24 3.65 27.90
N GLY A 512 -8.43 4.68 28.17
CA GLY A 512 -7.08 4.56 28.70
C GLY A 512 -6.00 5.17 27.81
N LEU A 513 -6.30 6.28 27.14
CA LEU A 513 -5.38 6.98 26.24
C LEU A 513 -4.03 7.27 26.90
N GLU A 514 -4.02 7.72 28.17
CA GLU A 514 -2.78 8.00 28.91
C GLU A 514 -1.93 6.74 29.18
N THR A 515 -2.56 5.59 29.35
CA THR A 515 -1.84 4.31 29.47
C THR A 515 -1.11 3.98 28.17
N VAL A 516 -1.79 4.19 27.04
CA VAL A 516 -1.21 3.99 25.71
C VAL A 516 -0.09 4.97 25.44
N ARG A 517 -0.26 6.27 25.75
CA ARG A 517 0.75 7.32 25.65
C ARG A 517 2.04 6.94 26.39
N ALA A 518 1.90 6.61 27.66
CA ALA A 518 3.03 6.26 28.52
C ALA A 518 3.79 5.04 28.00
N GLU A 519 3.09 4.02 27.51
CA GLU A 519 3.72 2.81 26.98
C GLU A 519 4.43 3.05 25.65
N ILE A 520 3.86 3.84 24.75
CA ILE A 520 4.50 4.23 23.48
C ILE A 520 5.79 5.00 23.79
N ILE A 521 5.75 6.03 24.64
CA ILE A 521 6.92 6.81 25.04
C ILE A 521 8.00 5.88 25.60
N ARG A 522 7.65 4.99 26.50
CA ARG A 522 8.58 4.05 27.12
C ARG A 522 9.27 3.14 26.09
N GLN A 523 8.51 2.59 25.16
CA GLN A 523 9.06 1.66 24.15
C GLN A 523 9.96 2.38 23.16
N ILE A 524 9.53 3.54 22.65
CA ILE A 524 10.35 4.34 21.74
C ILE A 524 11.64 4.79 22.43
N GLN A 525 11.58 5.31 23.68
CA GLN A 525 12.78 5.70 24.41
C GLN A 525 13.74 4.53 24.61
N THR A 526 13.22 3.34 24.93
CA THR A 526 14.04 2.12 25.05
C THR A 526 14.75 1.79 23.73
N HIS A 527 14.08 1.96 22.59
CA HIS A 527 14.66 1.78 21.27
C HIS A 527 15.77 2.81 20.96
N LEU A 528 15.51 4.10 21.24
CA LEU A 528 16.48 5.17 21.04
C LEU A 528 17.73 5.03 21.92
N ASP A 529 17.55 4.60 23.18
CA ASP A 529 18.65 4.35 24.11
C ASP A 529 19.57 3.22 23.64
N LYS A 530 18.96 2.15 23.09
CA LYS A 530 19.71 1.02 22.52
C LYS A 530 20.52 1.43 21.30
N ASN A 531 19.92 2.16 20.36
CA ASN A 531 20.60 2.61 19.13
C ASN A 531 21.70 3.64 19.44
N SER A 532 21.62 4.37 20.56
CA SER A 532 22.64 5.32 20.98
C SER A 532 23.84 4.64 21.67
N ALA A 533 23.74 3.38 22.06
CA ALA A 533 24.77 2.59 22.74
C ALA A 533 25.58 1.71 21.78
N GLU A 534 25.08 1.49 20.57
CA GLU A 534 25.77 0.83 19.44
C GLU A 534 26.54 1.85 18.60
#